data_18cfc56ba7fb147a2434c35216b07675
#
_entry.id   18cfc56ba7fb147a2434c35216b07675
#
_cell.length_a   1.000
_cell.length_b   1.000
_cell.length_c   1.000
_cell.angle_alpha   90.00
_cell.angle_beta   90.00
_cell.angle_gamma   90.00
#
_symmetry.space_group_name_H-M   'P 1'
#
loop_
_entity.id
_entity.type
_entity.pdbx_description
1 polymer ?
#
loop_
_entity_poly.entity_id
_entity_poly.type
_entity_poly.pdbx_seq_one_letter_code
_entity_poly.pdbx_strand_id
1 'polypeptide(L)'
;MMAAALVLGLLTGPMAGPAAAADWTPNHTTPGGTFLDDDGSVFEGAIEAIALAGITRGCSDRMEFCPNQRITRGEVAAFLVRALELPRSENDWFSDDDGNRFEGDINALAEAGITKGCNPPENDRFCPGRNLNRGEMAALLVRALELPDATVENWFADDDENIFEREIDALAEADITRGCNPPDNTLFCPNDYVTRGQMAAFIARALGLAELSPPPRPGVHLVSRYTTYHACCQDRVKNIQRLARTLDGHVVLPGEVFDLNAVVGRRTAAKGYVPAPVISGGQMTMGVGGGISQFATTIYNTIFWGAYEDIAHRAHSIYIDRYPVGIEATLGYPSPNIVFRNDTWTPVTIRTSYTSTSITVELWGNNDGRTVVGNHRPGRTTVTVTKAGGSNARRVTGTVSPTTVPAGGGTVRITRTITGPDGTTTDTWWHTYN
;
A
#
# COMPACT_ATOMS: atom_id res chain seq x y z
N MET A 1 -11.02 -17.65 24.05
CA MET A 1 -9.97 -17.25 23.12
C MET A 1 -9.34 -18.50 22.56
N MET A 2 -9.86 -19.03 21.50
CA MET A 2 -9.26 -20.14 20.75
C MET A 2 -9.39 -19.78 19.28
N ALA A 3 -8.26 -19.54 18.64
CA ALA A 3 -8.18 -19.38 17.20
C ALA A 3 -8.52 -20.73 16.57
N ALA A 4 -9.58 -20.78 15.79
CA ALA A 4 -9.93 -21.94 14.99
C ALA A 4 -8.98 -21.99 13.78
N ALA A 5 -7.99 -22.87 13.82
CA ALA A 5 -7.18 -23.23 12.68
C ALA A 5 -8.05 -24.10 11.75
N LEU A 6 -8.39 -23.58 10.59
CA LEU A 6 -8.98 -24.37 9.50
C LEU A 6 -7.91 -25.33 8.97
N VAL A 7 -8.04 -26.61 9.31
CA VAL A 7 -7.22 -27.67 8.74
C VAL A 7 -7.80 -28.03 7.38
N LEU A 8 -7.12 -27.65 6.30
CA LEU A 8 -7.42 -28.14 4.95
C LEU A 8 -7.05 -29.61 4.85
N GLY A 9 -8.06 -30.47 4.90
CA GLY A 9 -7.90 -31.89 4.59
C GLY A 9 -7.79 -32.11 3.09
N LEU A 10 -6.62 -32.56 2.63
CA LEU A 10 -6.38 -33.05 1.28
C LEU A 10 -7.21 -34.33 1.05
N LEU A 11 -8.32 -34.23 0.31
CA LEU A 11 -9.00 -35.37 -0.29
C LEU A 11 -8.57 -35.50 -1.75
N THR A 12 -7.65 -36.42 -2.02
CA THR A 12 -7.25 -36.81 -3.38
C THR A 12 -8.25 -37.81 -3.96
N GLY A 13 -9.10 -37.35 -4.87
CA GLY A 13 -9.87 -38.20 -5.76
C GLY A 13 -9.87 -37.62 -7.17
N PRO A 14 -9.76 -38.42 -8.26
CA PRO A 14 -9.75 -37.90 -9.59
C PRO A 14 -11.13 -37.46 -10.02
N MET A 15 -11.38 -36.15 -10.10
CA MET A 15 -12.56 -35.62 -10.77
C MET A 15 -12.24 -35.37 -12.25
N ALA A 16 -13.07 -35.98 -13.12
CA ALA A 16 -13.05 -35.70 -14.53
C ALA A 16 -13.45 -34.25 -14.79
N GLY A 17 -12.51 -33.45 -15.28
CA GLY A 17 -12.74 -32.04 -15.58
C GLY A 17 -13.60 -31.83 -16.81
N PRO A 18 -14.38 -30.76 -16.88
CA PRO A 18 -14.99 -30.30 -18.12
C PRO A 18 -13.92 -29.75 -19.07
N ALA A 19 -14.23 -29.83 -20.38
CA ALA A 19 -13.36 -29.54 -21.51
C ALA A 19 -12.51 -28.27 -21.34
N ALA A 20 -11.25 -28.38 -21.73
CA ALA A 20 -10.21 -27.37 -21.68
C ALA A 20 -10.67 -25.98 -22.14
N ALA A 21 -10.88 -25.09 -21.18
CA ALA A 21 -10.59 -23.68 -21.40
C ALA A 21 -9.07 -23.57 -21.53
N ALA A 22 -8.60 -22.89 -22.58
CA ALA A 22 -7.19 -22.67 -22.85
C ALA A 22 -6.43 -22.34 -21.55
N ASP A 23 -5.25 -22.94 -21.38
CA ASP A 23 -4.40 -22.79 -20.20
C ASP A 23 -4.10 -21.32 -19.89
N TRP A 24 -5.03 -20.68 -19.13
CA TRP A 24 -4.77 -19.39 -18.56
C TRP A 24 -4.03 -19.61 -17.25
N THR A 25 -2.75 -19.31 -17.24
CA THR A 25 -1.93 -19.31 -16.02
C THR A 25 -1.60 -17.87 -15.67
N PRO A 26 -1.92 -17.41 -14.45
CA PRO A 26 -1.49 -16.09 -14.01
C PRO A 26 0.04 -16.01 -14.02
N ASN A 27 0.58 -14.93 -14.55
CA ASN A 27 2.01 -14.75 -14.70
C ASN A 27 2.52 -13.50 -13.98
N HIS A 28 2.44 -13.51 -12.66
CA HIS A 28 2.89 -12.42 -11.78
C HIS A 28 4.42 -12.25 -11.75
N THR A 29 5.19 -13.13 -12.38
CA THR A 29 6.66 -13.06 -12.41
C THR A 29 7.19 -12.34 -13.65
N THR A 30 6.35 -12.08 -14.63
CA THR A 30 6.72 -11.28 -15.79
C THR A 30 6.62 -9.79 -15.47
N PRO A 31 7.46 -8.98 -16.12
CA PRO A 31 7.29 -7.54 -16.12
C PRO A 31 5.89 -7.14 -16.63
N GLY A 32 5.13 -6.39 -15.82
CA GLY A 32 3.75 -6.03 -16.12
C GLY A 32 2.69 -6.98 -15.53
N GLY A 33 3.12 -8.00 -14.75
CA GLY A 33 2.19 -8.89 -14.05
C GLY A 33 1.32 -9.74 -14.94
N THR A 34 0.17 -10.13 -14.38
CA THR A 34 -0.85 -10.93 -15.07
C THR A 34 -1.67 -10.08 -16.03
N PHE A 35 -1.93 -8.81 -15.68
CA PHE A 35 -2.76 -7.91 -16.48
C PHE A 35 -1.95 -6.69 -16.95
N LEU A 36 -2.31 -6.15 -18.11
CA LEU A 36 -1.58 -5.07 -18.76
C LEU A 36 -2.05 -3.66 -18.34
N ASP A 37 -3.25 -3.56 -17.74
CA ASP A 37 -3.93 -2.31 -17.46
C ASP A 37 -4.06 -2.00 -15.96
N ASP A 38 -3.53 -2.84 -15.08
CA ASP A 38 -3.48 -2.61 -13.65
C ASP A 38 -2.15 -2.04 -13.16
N ASP A 39 -1.19 -1.94 -14.06
CA ASP A 39 0.09 -1.29 -13.86
C ASP A 39 -0.06 0.11 -13.25
N GLY A 40 0.46 0.28 -12.03
CA GLY A 40 0.37 1.53 -11.28
C GLY A 40 -0.96 1.76 -10.58
N SER A 41 -1.87 0.82 -10.66
CA SER A 41 -3.05 0.81 -9.79
C SER A 41 -2.61 0.63 -8.33
N VAL A 42 -3.25 1.36 -7.43
CA VAL A 42 -3.05 1.13 -5.97
C VAL A 42 -3.54 -0.25 -5.54
N PHE A 43 -4.28 -0.93 -6.40
CA PHE A 43 -4.83 -2.27 -6.18
C PHE A 43 -4.04 -3.38 -6.89
N GLU A 44 -2.95 -3.05 -7.62
CA GLU A 44 -2.16 -4.00 -8.41
C GLU A 44 -1.76 -5.24 -7.59
N GLY A 45 -1.21 -5.04 -6.37
CA GLY A 45 -0.84 -6.17 -5.51
C GLY A 45 -2.00 -7.09 -5.09
N ALA A 46 -3.18 -6.51 -4.87
CA ALA A 46 -4.39 -7.27 -4.54
C ALA A 46 -4.95 -7.97 -5.79
N ILE A 47 -4.89 -7.31 -6.95
CA ILE A 47 -5.32 -7.89 -8.24
C ILE A 47 -4.47 -9.12 -8.57
N GLU A 48 -3.15 -9.01 -8.46
CA GLU A 48 -2.24 -10.13 -8.68
C GLU A 48 -2.46 -11.28 -7.67
N ALA A 49 -2.74 -10.95 -6.40
CA ALA A 49 -3.03 -11.96 -5.39
C ALA A 49 -4.28 -12.78 -5.72
N ILE A 50 -5.38 -12.12 -6.12
CA ILE A 50 -6.60 -12.83 -6.49
C ILE A 50 -6.50 -13.52 -7.87
N ALA A 51 -5.62 -13.06 -8.75
CA ALA A 51 -5.31 -13.73 -10.00
C ALA A 51 -4.58 -15.07 -9.74
N LEU A 52 -3.54 -15.05 -8.91
CA LEU A 52 -2.81 -16.26 -8.48
C LEU A 52 -3.70 -17.25 -7.76
N ALA A 53 -4.63 -16.77 -6.95
CA ALA A 53 -5.62 -17.61 -6.30
C ALA A 53 -6.69 -18.16 -7.26
N GLY A 54 -6.63 -17.83 -8.58
CA GLY A 54 -7.59 -18.30 -9.56
C GLY A 54 -8.98 -17.64 -9.48
N ILE A 55 -9.12 -16.60 -8.66
CA ILE A 55 -10.39 -15.91 -8.40
C ILE A 55 -10.81 -15.04 -9.58
N THR A 56 -9.85 -14.40 -10.25
CA THR A 56 -10.11 -13.56 -11.42
C THR A 56 -9.39 -14.08 -12.67
N ARG A 57 -9.97 -13.79 -13.82
CA ARG A 57 -9.38 -14.03 -15.14
C ARG A 57 -9.34 -12.75 -15.99
N GLY A 58 -9.53 -11.60 -15.36
CA GLY A 58 -9.58 -10.32 -16.03
C GLY A 58 -11.00 -9.91 -16.49
N CYS A 59 -11.05 -8.86 -17.29
CA CYS A 59 -12.29 -8.29 -17.84
C CYS A 59 -12.42 -8.50 -19.37
N SER A 60 -11.33 -8.87 -20.04
CA SER A 60 -11.27 -9.07 -21.49
C SER A 60 -10.30 -10.19 -21.86
N ASP A 61 -10.36 -10.62 -23.14
CA ASP A 61 -9.41 -11.58 -23.71
C ASP A 61 -8.01 -10.99 -23.96
N ARG A 62 -7.79 -9.70 -23.64
CA ARG A 62 -6.55 -8.96 -23.88
C ARG A 62 -5.63 -8.89 -22.67
N MET A 63 -5.84 -9.73 -21.68
CA MET A 63 -5.10 -9.67 -20.42
C MET A 63 -5.28 -8.32 -19.69
N GLU A 64 -6.53 -7.82 -19.65
CA GLU A 64 -6.92 -6.62 -18.94
C GLU A 64 -7.73 -6.98 -17.69
N PHE A 65 -7.52 -6.26 -16.60
CA PHE A 65 -8.28 -6.40 -15.36
C PHE A 65 -9.39 -5.36 -15.23
N CYS A 66 -9.25 -4.21 -15.88
CA CYS A 66 -10.15 -3.05 -15.80
C CYS A 66 -10.32 -2.51 -14.37
N PRO A 67 -9.26 -2.13 -13.65
CA PRO A 67 -9.32 -1.83 -12.21
C PRO A 67 -10.26 -0.70 -11.85
N ASN A 68 -10.45 0.28 -12.74
CA ASN A 68 -11.30 1.45 -12.51
C ASN A 68 -12.75 1.27 -12.97
N GLN A 69 -13.07 0.15 -13.61
CA GLN A 69 -14.45 -0.16 -14.02
C GLN A 69 -15.30 -0.51 -12.79
N ARG A 70 -16.53 0.01 -12.74
CA ARG A 70 -17.52 -0.41 -11.74
C ARG A 70 -17.83 -1.88 -11.91
N ILE A 71 -17.85 -2.63 -10.81
CA ILE A 71 -18.14 -4.06 -10.84
C ILE A 71 -19.65 -4.29 -10.80
N THR A 72 -20.11 -5.24 -11.61
CA THR A 72 -21.52 -5.66 -11.61
C THR A 72 -21.77 -6.76 -10.58
N ARG A 73 -23.03 -6.92 -10.19
CA ARG A 73 -23.44 -7.97 -9.25
C ARG A 73 -23.11 -9.37 -9.78
N GLY A 74 -23.28 -9.63 -11.09
CA GLY A 74 -22.90 -10.89 -11.69
C GLY A 74 -21.39 -11.17 -11.64
N GLU A 75 -20.56 -10.14 -11.86
CA GLU A 75 -19.10 -10.30 -11.73
C GLU A 75 -18.67 -10.58 -10.30
N VAL A 76 -19.33 -9.94 -9.29
CA VAL A 76 -19.08 -10.23 -7.87
C VAL A 76 -19.47 -11.66 -7.53
N ALA A 77 -20.58 -12.17 -8.09
CA ALA A 77 -20.97 -13.57 -7.90
C ALA A 77 -19.85 -14.51 -8.36
N ALA A 78 -19.30 -14.28 -9.53
CA ALA A 78 -18.19 -15.09 -10.05
C ALA A 78 -16.91 -14.99 -9.18
N PHE A 79 -16.63 -13.82 -8.62
CA PHE A 79 -15.48 -13.65 -7.73
C PHE A 79 -15.66 -14.41 -6.41
N LEU A 80 -16.82 -14.26 -5.76
CA LEU A 80 -17.10 -14.91 -4.49
C LEU A 80 -17.20 -16.43 -4.61
N VAL A 81 -17.84 -16.94 -5.65
CA VAL A 81 -17.94 -18.40 -5.88
C VAL A 81 -16.56 -19.03 -6.02
N ARG A 82 -15.65 -18.38 -6.76
CA ARG A 82 -14.27 -18.86 -6.92
C ARG A 82 -13.44 -18.68 -5.64
N ALA A 83 -13.63 -17.56 -4.94
CA ALA A 83 -12.94 -17.26 -3.69
C ALA A 83 -13.27 -18.25 -2.57
N LEU A 84 -14.51 -18.72 -2.54
CA LEU A 84 -15.04 -19.64 -1.53
C LEU A 84 -15.14 -21.10 -2.03
N GLU A 85 -14.75 -21.34 -3.28
CA GLU A 85 -14.85 -22.65 -3.92
C GLU A 85 -16.25 -23.27 -3.80
N LEU A 86 -17.31 -22.43 -3.97
CA LEU A 86 -18.69 -22.88 -3.77
C LEU A 86 -19.07 -23.92 -4.84
N PRO A 87 -19.80 -24.97 -4.43
CA PRO A 87 -20.33 -25.95 -5.36
C PRO A 87 -21.40 -25.30 -6.27
N ARG A 88 -21.59 -25.85 -7.47
CA ARG A 88 -22.69 -25.45 -8.35
C ARG A 88 -24.03 -25.81 -7.72
N SER A 89 -25.01 -24.92 -7.87
CA SER A 89 -26.41 -25.21 -7.55
C SER A 89 -27.10 -25.89 -8.72
N GLU A 90 -28.02 -26.82 -8.40
CA GLU A 90 -28.97 -27.38 -9.37
C GLU A 90 -30.28 -26.59 -9.39
N ASN A 91 -30.48 -25.67 -8.44
CA ASN A 91 -31.66 -24.83 -8.34
C ASN A 91 -31.48 -23.56 -9.16
N ASP A 92 -32.53 -23.15 -9.82
CA ASP A 92 -32.70 -21.85 -10.46
C ASP A 92 -33.42 -20.91 -9.48
N TRP A 93 -32.71 -19.91 -8.97
CA TRP A 93 -33.18 -19.06 -7.89
C TRP A 93 -33.81 -17.73 -8.36
N PHE A 94 -33.44 -17.26 -9.53
CA PHE A 94 -33.83 -15.93 -9.98
C PHE A 94 -34.31 -15.96 -11.43
N SER A 95 -35.35 -15.17 -11.72
CA SER A 95 -35.99 -15.13 -13.01
C SER A 95 -35.34 -14.18 -14.03
N ASP A 96 -34.31 -13.43 -13.63
CA ASP A 96 -33.69 -12.38 -14.46
C ASP A 96 -32.22 -12.66 -14.80
N ASP A 97 -31.72 -13.84 -14.49
CA ASP A 97 -30.37 -14.29 -14.80
C ASP A 97 -30.30 -15.43 -15.81
N ASP A 98 -31.44 -15.89 -16.33
CA ASP A 98 -31.56 -16.89 -17.40
C ASP A 98 -30.69 -16.56 -18.61
N GLY A 99 -29.77 -17.47 -18.96
CA GLY A 99 -28.83 -17.30 -20.08
C GLY A 99 -27.73 -16.28 -19.83
N ASN A 100 -27.64 -15.73 -18.59
CA ASN A 100 -26.52 -14.88 -18.20
C ASN A 100 -25.27 -15.73 -18.01
N ARG A 101 -24.11 -15.23 -18.43
CA ARG A 101 -22.84 -15.95 -18.28
C ARG A 101 -22.46 -16.26 -16.84
N PHE A 102 -23.07 -15.59 -15.86
CA PHE A 102 -22.85 -15.76 -14.42
C PHE A 102 -23.98 -16.53 -13.72
N GLU A 103 -24.99 -17.04 -14.44
CA GLU A 103 -26.15 -17.73 -13.89
C GLU A 103 -25.75 -18.82 -12.90
N GLY A 104 -24.80 -19.71 -13.28
CA GLY A 104 -24.32 -20.75 -12.39
C GLY A 104 -23.61 -20.23 -11.12
N ASP A 105 -22.90 -19.12 -11.21
CA ASP A 105 -22.25 -18.46 -10.04
C ASP A 105 -23.33 -17.77 -9.15
N ILE A 106 -24.35 -17.18 -9.75
CA ILE A 106 -25.45 -16.52 -9.06
C ILE A 106 -26.26 -17.56 -8.26
N ASN A 107 -26.62 -18.67 -8.88
CA ASN A 107 -27.35 -19.75 -8.23
C ASN A 107 -26.53 -20.40 -7.11
N ALA A 108 -25.21 -20.54 -7.26
CA ALA A 108 -24.34 -21.04 -6.20
C ALA A 108 -24.31 -20.09 -4.98
N LEU A 109 -24.28 -18.77 -5.20
CA LEU A 109 -24.38 -17.79 -4.12
C LEU A 109 -25.72 -17.81 -3.39
N ALA A 110 -26.81 -18.03 -4.11
CA ALA A 110 -28.14 -18.13 -3.52
C ALA A 110 -28.26 -19.39 -2.67
N GLU A 111 -27.81 -20.53 -3.20
CA GLU A 111 -27.79 -21.83 -2.48
C GLU A 111 -26.97 -21.73 -1.18
N ALA A 112 -25.84 -21.00 -1.20
CA ALA A 112 -25.02 -20.75 -0.03
C ALA A 112 -25.61 -19.68 0.92
N GLY A 113 -26.78 -19.09 0.61
CA GLY A 113 -27.41 -18.07 1.45
C GLY A 113 -26.71 -16.71 1.47
N ILE A 114 -25.73 -16.51 0.60
CA ILE A 114 -24.91 -15.28 0.55
C ILE A 114 -25.70 -14.12 -0.07
N THR A 115 -26.48 -14.39 -1.11
CA THR A 115 -27.35 -13.38 -1.74
C THR A 115 -28.83 -13.64 -1.41
N LYS A 116 -29.57 -12.52 -1.33
CA LYS A 116 -31.04 -12.51 -1.14
C LYS A 116 -31.78 -11.87 -2.33
N GLY A 117 -31.09 -11.70 -3.46
CA GLY A 117 -31.66 -11.01 -4.60
C GLY A 117 -31.50 -9.49 -4.56
N CYS A 118 -32.24 -8.77 -5.42
CA CYS A 118 -32.16 -7.32 -5.57
C CYS A 118 -33.51 -6.59 -5.46
N ASN A 119 -34.61 -7.29 -5.26
CA ASN A 119 -35.97 -6.75 -5.23
C ASN A 119 -36.78 -7.26 -4.01
N PRO A 120 -36.43 -6.86 -2.77
CA PRO A 120 -37.22 -7.21 -1.62
C PRO A 120 -38.63 -6.59 -1.69
N PRO A 121 -39.68 -7.24 -1.18
CA PRO A 121 -39.63 -8.51 -0.42
C PRO A 121 -39.70 -9.78 -1.28
N GLU A 122 -39.95 -9.67 -2.59
CA GLU A 122 -40.16 -10.84 -3.48
C GLU A 122 -38.90 -11.69 -3.61
N ASN A 123 -37.73 -11.03 -3.78
CA ASN A 123 -36.43 -11.66 -3.88
C ASN A 123 -36.32 -12.73 -4.99
N ASP A 124 -37.03 -12.52 -6.09
CA ASP A 124 -37.06 -13.39 -7.26
C ASP A 124 -36.16 -12.89 -8.43
N ARG A 125 -35.40 -11.82 -8.18
CA ARG A 125 -34.47 -11.21 -9.15
C ARG A 125 -33.10 -10.99 -8.52
N PHE A 126 -32.07 -11.21 -9.33
CA PHE A 126 -30.67 -10.97 -8.93
C PHE A 126 -30.09 -9.66 -9.42
N CYS A 127 -30.60 -9.14 -10.56
CA CYS A 127 -30.11 -7.95 -11.25
C CYS A 127 -28.62 -8.07 -11.67
N PRO A 128 -28.22 -9.06 -12.47
CA PRO A 128 -26.80 -9.37 -12.71
C PRO A 128 -26.01 -8.22 -13.36
N GLY A 129 -26.64 -7.41 -14.21
CA GLY A 129 -26.02 -6.26 -14.88
C GLY A 129 -25.94 -4.98 -14.04
N ARG A 130 -26.54 -4.92 -12.85
CA ARG A 130 -26.53 -3.74 -11.99
C ARG A 130 -25.17 -3.61 -11.29
N ASN A 131 -24.64 -2.37 -11.24
CA ASN A 131 -23.43 -2.10 -10.46
C ASN A 131 -23.69 -2.27 -8.96
N LEU A 132 -22.72 -2.83 -8.26
CA LEU A 132 -22.77 -3.04 -6.81
C LEU A 132 -22.31 -1.77 -6.07
N ASN A 133 -23.06 -1.33 -5.06
CA ASN A 133 -22.59 -0.29 -4.14
C ASN A 133 -21.82 -0.90 -2.96
N ARG A 134 -21.15 -0.03 -2.20
CA ARG A 134 -20.27 -0.46 -1.10
C ARG A 134 -21.05 -1.07 0.07
N GLY A 135 -22.24 -0.56 0.39
CA GLY A 135 -23.11 -1.16 1.42
C GLY A 135 -23.59 -2.57 1.03
N GLU A 136 -24.05 -2.75 -0.21
CA GLU A 136 -24.42 -4.08 -0.71
C GLU A 136 -23.23 -5.05 -0.73
N MET A 137 -22.03 -4.55 -1.05
CA MET A 137 -20.80 -5.33 -1.00
C MET A 137 -20.50 -5.78 0.43
N ALA A 138 -20.67 -4.90 1.43
CA ALA A 138 -20.49 -5.25 2.83
C ALA A 138 -21.41 -6.42 3.24
N ALA A 139 -22.69 -6.33 2.88
CA ALA A 139 -23.65 -7.39 3.17
C ALA A 139 -23.32 -8.73 2.50
N LEU A 140 -22.78 -8.73 1.29
CA LEU A 140 -22.35 -9.95 0.62
C LEU A 140 -21.12 -10.56 1.30
N LEU A 141 -20.11 -9.74 1.63
CA LEU A 141 -18.87 -10.22 2.26
C LEU A 141 -19.11 -10.74 3.68
N VAL A 142 -19.91 -10.05 4.50
CA VAL A 142 -20.23 -10.50 5.86
C VAL A 142 -20.89 -11.87 5.83
N ARG A 143 -21.85 -12.08 4.92
CA ARG A 143 -22.50 -13.40 4.78
C ARG A 143 -21.55 -14.45 4.20
N ALA A 144 -20.74 -14.08 3.21
CA ALA A 144 -19.78 -14.97 2.58
C ALA A 144 -18.70 -15.49 3.54
N LEU A 145 -18.33 -14.67 4.52
CA LEU A 145 -17.28 -14.97 5.50
C LEU A 145 -17.83 -15.36 6.87
N GLU A 146 -19.16 -15.38 7.01
CA GLU A 146 -19.86 -15.65 8.28
C GLU A 146 -19.31 -14.78 9.44
N LEU A 147 -19.06 -13.48 9.14
CA LEU A 147 -18.51 -12.59 10.15
C LEU A 147 -19.52 -12.36 11.27
N PRO A 148 -19.05 -12.35 12.54
CA PRO A 148 -19.90 -11.99 13.67
C PRO A 148 -20.31 -10.50 13.59
N ASP A 149 -21.38 -10.14 14.29
CA ASP A 149 -21.71 -8.74 14.52
C ASP A 149 -20.52 -8.03 15.19
N ALA A 150 -20.29 -6.78 14.79
CA ALA A 150 -19.22 -5.98 15.37
C ALA A 150 -19.45 -5.75 16.87
N THR A 151 -18.36 -5.71 17.63
CA THR A 151 -18.37 -5.35 19.06
C THR A 151 -18.22 -3.85 19.27
N VAL A 152 -17.74 -3.14 18.25
CA VAL A 152 -17.60 -1.68 18.20
C VAL A 152 -18.54 -1.18 17.12
N GLU A 153 -19.44 -0.30 17.49
CA GLU A 153 -20.37 0.38 16.59
C GLU A 153 -19.79 1.74 16.14
N ASN A 154 -20.30 2.27 15.02
CA ASN A 154 -19.95 3.59 14.49
C ASN A 154 -18.46 3.76 14.12
N TRP A 155 -17.95 2.87 13.31
CA TRP A 155 -16.60 2.99 12.73
C TRP A 155 -16.45 4.16 11.77
N PHE A 156 -17.54 4.53 11.07
CA PHE A 156 -17.56 5.59 10.07
C PHE A 156 -18.66 6.61 10.39
N ALA A 157 -18.49 7.83 9.91
CA ALA A 157 -19.40 8.94 10.23
C ALA A 157 -20.54 9.12 9.20
N ASP A 158 -20.57 8.32 8.14
CA ASP A 158 -21.49 8.47 7.01
C ASP A 158 -22.34 7.22 6.74
N ASP A 159 -22.31 6.25 7.63
CA ASP A 159 -23.10 5.02 7.54
C ASP A 159 -24.21 4.93 8.61
N ASP A 160 -24.28 5.90 9.52
CA ASP A 160 -25.38 6.05 10.46
C ASP A 160 -26.72 5.98 9.72
N GLU A 161 -27.67 5.21 10.21
CA GLU A 161 -29.00 4.98 9.60
C GLU A 161 -28.97 4.23 8.26
N ASN A 162 -27.80 3.79 7.77
CA ASN A 162 -27.73 2.97 6.58
C ASN A 162 -28.20 1.55 6.87
N ILE A 163 -28.97 0.94 5.97
CA ILE A 163 -29.50 -0.41 6.16
C ILE A 163 -28.41 -1.50 6.28
N PHE A 164 -27.16 -1.16 5.93
CA PHE A 164 -25.98 -2.05 5.98
C PHE A 164 -24.98 -1.63 7.05
N GLU A 165 -25.32 -0.70 7.95
CA GLU A 165 -24.43 -0.18 9.00
C GLU A 165 -23.76 -1.32 9.78
N ARG A 166 -24.53 -2.32 10.22
CA ARG A 166 -24.02 -3.49 10.99
C ARG A 166 -23.00 -4.31 10.21
N GLU A 167 -23.26 -4.52 8.93
CA GLU A 167 -22.33 -5.23 8.05
C GLU A 167 -21.08 -4.39 7.73
N ILE A 168 -21.22 -3.09 7.68
CA ILE A 168 -20.08 -2.16 7.49
C ILE A 168 -19.16 -2.20 8.70
N ASP A 169 -19.73 -2.11 9.92
CA ASP A 169 -18.97 -2.21 11.16
C ASP A 169 -18.27 -3.58 11.29
N ALA A 170 -18.94 -4.67 10.96
CA ALA A 170 -18.36 -6.00 10.97
C ALA A 170 -17.14 -6.12 10.02
N LEU A 171 -17.20 -5.51 8.83
CA LEU A 171 -16.06 -5.45 7.91
C LEU A 171 -14.92 -4.59 8.44
N ALA A 172 -15.24 -3.50 9.15
CA ALA A 172 -14.23 -2.62 9.74
C ALA A 172 -13.50 -3.31 10.88
N GLU A 173 -14.23 -3.99 11.78
CA GLU A 173 -13.64 -4.74 12.89
C GLU A 173 -12.78 -5.91 12.39
N ALA A 174 -13.16 -6.53 11.27
CA ALA A 174 -12.37 -7.57 10.61
C ALA A 174 -11.15 -7.05 9.80
N ASP A 175 -10.88 -5.72 9.79
CA ASP A 175 -9.83 -5.05 8.99
C ASP A 175 -9.93 -5.29 7.46
N ILE A 176 -11.13 -5.64 6.98
CA ILE A 176 -11.38 -5.86 5.56
C ILE A 176 -11.59 -4.53 4.83
N THR A 177 -12.23 -3.56 5.49
CA THR A 177 -12.40 -2.20 4.98
C THR A 177 -11.56 -1.19 5.75
N ARG A 178 -11.13 -0.13 5.06
CA ARG A 178 -10.41 1.03 5.61
C ARG A 178 -11.11 2.35 5.28
N GLY A 179 -12.39 2.29 4.92
CA GLY A 179 -13.13 3.47 4.50
C GLY A 179 -12.92 3.85 3.03
N CYS A 180 -13.36 5.07 2.67
CA CYS A 180 -13.33 5.58 1.30
C CYS A 180 -12.55 6.90 1.15
N ASN A 181 -12.13 7.53 2.24
CA ASN A 181 -11.49 8.84 2.26
C ASN A 181 -10.08 8.79 2.91
N PRO A 182 -9.10 8.07 2.31
CA PRO A 182 -7.74 8.08 2.82
C PRO A 182 -7.14 9.50 2.74
N PRO A 183 -6.28 9.90 3.67
CA PRO A 183 -5.75 9.11 4.78
C PRO A 183 -6.62 9.13 6.05
N ASP A 184 -7.70 9.88 6.08
CA ASP A 184 -8.50 10.09 7.30
C ASP A 184 -9.30 8.84 7.69
N ASN A 185 -9.80 8.08 6.70
CA ASN A 185 -10.51 6.82 6.87
C ASN A 185 -11.69 6.92 7.86
N THR A 186 -12.42 8.03 7.80
CA THR A 186 -13.57 8.33 8.68
C THR A 186 -14.92 8.12 7.98
N LEU A 187 -14.90 7.84 6.67
CA LEU A 187 -16.08 7.64 5.85
C LEU A 187 -16.04 6.27 5.18
N PHE A 188 -17.19 5.62 5.07
CA PHE A 188 -17.34 4.37 4.33
C PHE A 188 -17.87 4.57 2.91
N CYS A 189 -18.65 5.61 2.66
CA CYS A 189 -19.33 5.92 1.39
C CYS A 189 -20.26 4.77 0.93
N PRO A 190 -21.28 4.38 1.71
CA PRO A 190 -22.07 3.17 1.47
C PRO A 190 -22.80 3.17 0.13
N ASN A 191 -23.15 4.34 -0.40
CA ASN A 191 -23.88 4.50 -1.65
C ASN A 191 -22.99 4.58 -2.90
N ASP A 192 -21.68 4.69 -2.74
CA ASP A 192 -20.75 4.72 -3.85
C ASP A 192 -20.59 3.33 -4.50
N TYR A 193 -20.43 3.32 -5.83
CA TYR A 193 -20.20 2.08 -6.55
C TYR A 193 -18.79 1.54 -6.34
N VAL A 194 -18.67 0.24 -6.14
CA VAL A 194 -17.39 -0.46 -6.02
C VAL A 194 -16.74 -0.62 -7.39
N THR A 195 -15.44 -0.33 -7.48
CA THR A 195 -14.67 -0.67 -8.68
C THR A 195 -14.11 -2.09 -8.59
N ARG A 196 -13.71 -2.67 -9.72
CA ARG A 196 -13.11 -4.00 -9.78
C ARG A 196 -11.82 -4.07 -8.97
N GLY A 197 -10.99 -3.01 -9.01
CA GLY A 197 -9.78 -2.92 -8.18
C GLY A 197 -10.08 -2.87 -6.68
N GLN A 198 -11.09 -2.11 -6.26
CA GLN A 198 -11.53 -2.11 -4.86
C GLN A 198 -12.05 -3.49 -4.42
N MET A 199 -12.81 -4.16 -5.27
CA MET A 199 -13.30 -5.53 -4.97
C MET A 199 -12.15 -6.52 -4.81
N ALA A 200 -11.11 -6.41 -5.65
CA ALA A 200 -9.90 -7.22 -5.50
C ALA A 200 -9.25 -7.02 -4.13
N ALA A 201 -9.13 -5.77 -3.68
CA ALA A 201 -8.56 -5.46 -2.37
C ALA A 201 -9.43 -5.98 -1.20
N PHE A 202 -10.76 -5.90 -1.30
CA PHE A 202 -11.65 -6.48 -0.29
C PHE A 202 -11.50 -8.01 -0.20
N ILE A 203 -11.50 -8.70 -1.34
CA ILE A 203 -11.35 -10.16 -1.38
C ILE A 203 -9.96 -10.58 -0.87
N ALA A 204 -8.90 -9.92 -1.31
CA ALA A 204 -7.55 -10.25 -0.87
C ALA A 204 -7.41 -10.14 0.66
N ARG A 205 -7.94 -9.08 1.27
CA ARG A 205 -7.94 -8.90 2.74
C ARG A 205 -8.83 -9.93 3.43
N ALA A 206 -10.04 -10.14 2.90
CA ALA A 206 -11.00 -11.11 3.44
C ALA A 206 -10.42 -12.53 3.52
N LEU A 207 -9.65 -12.93 2.54
CA LEU A 207 -9.01 -14.24 2.47
C LEU A 207 -7.61 -14.27 3.10
N GLY A 208 -7.12 -13.14 3.65
CA GLY A 208 -5.77 -13.05 4.19
C GLY A 208 -4.69 -13.32 3.15
N LEU A 209 -4.98 -13.08 1.86
CA LEU A 209 -3.99 -13.20 0.81
C LEU A 209 -2.93 -12.12 1.02
N ALA A 210 -1.66 -12.52 1.03
CA ALA A 210 -0.59 -11.54 1.04
C ALA A 210 -0.73 -10.66 -0.20
N GLU A 211 -0.89 -9.33 0.00
CA GLU A 211 -0.79 -8.40 -1.11
C GLU A 211 0.59 -8.63 -1.74
N LEU A 212 0.59 -9.14 -2.96
CA LEU A 212 1.83 -9.34 -3.68
C LEU A 212 2.43 -7.98 -3.96
N SER A 213 3.71 -7.83 -3.66
CA SER A 213 4.42 -6.68 -4.21
C SER A 213 4.19 -6.71 -5.73
N PRO A 214 3.76 -5.59 -6.35
CA PRO A 214 3.60 -5.56 -7.80
C PRO A 214 4.83 -6.15 -8.46
N PRO A 215 4.69 -6.99 -9.50
CA PRO A 215 5.83 -7.53 -10.19
C PRO A 215 6.70 -6.38 -10.71
N PRO A 216 8.01 -6.55 -10.75
CA PRO A 216 8.89 -5.50 -11.26
C PRO A 216 8.49 -5.22 -12.72
N ARG A 217 8.06 -3.99 -12.97
CA ARG A 217 7.77 -3.53 -14.33
C ARG A 217 9.03 -3.63 -15.19
N PRO A 218 8.91 -3.74 -16.54
CA PRO A 218 10.07 -3.68 -17.40
C PRO A 218 10.90 -2.45 -17.06
N GLY A 219 12.11 -2.69 -16.53
CA GLY A 219 12.99 -1.63 -16.07
C GLY A 219 12.67 -1.00 -14.71
N VAL A 220 11.64 -1.45 -13.99
CA VAL A 220 11.36 -1.04 -12.60
C VAL A 220 11.87 -2.11 -11.64
N HIS A 221 12.69 -1.69 -10.69
CA HIS A 221 13.25 -2.54 -9.65
C HIS A 221 13.50 -1.73 -8.39
N LEU A 222 13.86 -2.38 -7.30
CA LEU A 222 14.27 -1.67 -6.09
C LEU A 222 15.54 -0.86 -6.36
N VAL A 223 15.41 0.47 -6.41
CA VAL A 223 16.53 1.40 -6.58
C VAL A 223 17.26 1.61 -5.27
N SER A 224 16.52 1.92 -4.22
CA SER A 224 17.09 2.15 -2.89
C SER A 224 16.12 1.78 -1.79
N ARG A 225 16.69 1.27 -0.69
CA ARG A 225 15.98 0.96 0.56
C ARG A 225 16.79 1.51 1.73
N TYR A 226 16.12 2.13 2.67
CA TYR A 226 16.75 2.55 3.91
C TYR A 226 15.88 2.25 5.12
N THR A 227 16.52 1.80 6.20
CA THR A 227 15.83 1.46 7.45
C THR A 227 16.46 2.20 8.62
N THR A 228 15.63 2.82 9.44
CA THR A 228 16.06 3.35 10.74
C THR A 228 15.31 2.68 11.87
N TYR A 229 15.94 2.61 13.03
CA TYR A 229 15.43 1.87 14.19
C TYR A 229 15.08 2.83 15.32
N HIS A 230 14.13 2.45 16.15
CA HIS A 230 13.66 3.20 17.31
C HIS A 230 13.23 2.24 18.44
N ALA A 231 13.14 2.74 19.66
CA ALA A 231 12.54 1.99 20.73
C ALA A 231 11.03 1.82 20.49
N CYS A 232 10.47 0.67 20.89
CA CYS A 232 9.05 0.40 20.77
C CYS A 232 8.21 1.25 21.75
N CYS A 233 6.92 1.23 21.48
CA CYS A 233 5.85 1.54 22.42
C CYS A 233 5.79 3.01 22.88
N GLN A 234 6.49 3.92 22.20
CA GLN A 234 6.41 5.36 22.41
C GLN A 234 5.32 5.97 21.50
N ASP A 235 4.65 7.02 21.93
CA ASP A 235 3.62 7.70 21.14
C ASP A 235 4.13 8.20 19.77
N ARG A 236 5.42 8.59 19.70
CA ARG A 236 6.05 8.96 18.42
C ARG A 236 6.00 7.86 17.37
N VAL A 237 5.96 6.59 17.77
CA VAL A 237 5.88 5.44 16.85
C VAL A 237 4.57 5.44 16.10
N LYS A 238 3.46 5.79 16.77
CA LYS A 238 2.14 5.96 16.13
C LYS A 238 2.20 7.01 15.02
N ASN A 239 2.87 8.14 15.29
CA ASN A 239 3.06 9.21 14.29
C ASN A 239 3.90 8.77 13.09
N ILE A 240 4.99 8.02 13.33
CA ILE A 240 5.86 7.48 12.28
C ILE A 240 5.09 6.50 11.39
N GLN A 241 4.36 5.56 12.00
CA GLN A 241 3.57 4.56 11.29
C GLN A 241 2.44 5.20 10.50
N ARG A 242 1.78 6.22 11.04
CA ARG A 242 0.73 6.96 10.32
C ARG A 242 1.28 7.64 9.08
N LEU A 243 2.42 8.33 9.21
CA LEU A 243 3.08 8.96 8.08
C LEU A 243 3.48 7.93 7.00
N ALA A 244 3.98 6.77 7.43
CA ALA A 244 4.31 5.67 6.55
C ALA A 244 3.08 5.22 5.74
N ARG A 245 1.96 4.93 6.40
CA ARG A 245 0.72 4.53 5.71
C ARG A 245 0.21 5.56 4.71
N THR A 246 0.37 6.86 5.01
CA THR A 246 -0.05 7.93 4.10
C THR A 246 0.76 7.96 2.81
N LEU A 247 2.02 7.53 2.86
CA LEU A 247 2.94 7.60 1.72
C LEU A 247 3.11 6.28 0.96
N ASP A 248 2.67 5.18 1.54
CA ASP A 248 2.83 3.89 0.89
C ASP A 248 2.06 3.83 -0.43
N GLY A 249 2.75 3.47 -1.51
CA GLY A 249 2.21 3.42 -2.85
C GLY A 249 2.20 4.76 -3.61
N HIS A 250 2.69 5.85 -3.02
CA HIS A 250 2.76 7.14 -3.72
C HIS A 250 3.71 7.06 -4.93
N VAL A 251 3.22 7.53 -6.09
CA VAL A 251 3.98 7.51 -7.35
C VAL A 251 4.39 8.92 -7.71
N VAL A 252 5.67 9.10 -8.04
CA VAL A 252 6.25 10.35 -8.54
C VAL A 252 6.59 10.15 -10.01
N LEU A 253 5.91 10.87 -10.90
CA LEU A 253 6.09 10.74 -12.35
C LEU A 253 7.44 11.30 -12.81
N PRO A 254 7.96 10.91 -14.01
CA PRO A 254 9.16 11.51 -14.58
C PRO A 254 9.07 13.03 -14.65
N GLY A 255 10.10 13.72 -14.15
CA GLY A 255 10.16 15.19 -14.06
C GLY A 255 9.35 15.81 -12.91
N GLU A 256 8.48 15.06 -12.25
CA GLU A 256 7.67 15.56 -11.15
C GLU A 256 8.49 15.85 -9.90
N VAL A 257 8.08 16.91 -9.18
CA VAL A 257 8.65 17.28 -7.89
C VAL A 257 7.76 16.73 -6.79
N PHE A 258 8.31 15.81 -6.02
CA PHE A 258 7.69 15.32 -4.80
C PHE A 258 7.92 16.31 -3.65
N ASP A 259 6.83 16.67 -2.96
CA ASP A 259 6.85 17.51 -1.77
C ASP A 259 6.13 16.77 -0.63
N LEU A 260 6.90 16.37 0.39
CA LEU A 260 6.37 15.58 1.49
C LEU A 260 5.28 16.32 2.27
N ASN A 261 5.43 17.63 2.48
CA ASN A 261 4.43 18.42 3.16
C ASN A 261 3.16 18.65 2.34
N ALA A 262 3.27 18.71 1.01
CA ALA A 262 2.11 18.80 0.13
C ALA A 262 1.28 17.50 0.18
N VAL A 263 1.94 16.33 0.19
CA VAL A 263 1.28 15.03 0.22
C VAL A 263 0.62 14.77 1.58
N VAL A 264 1.34 14.95 2.69
CA VAL A 264 0.83 14.58 4.02
C VAL A 264 0.09 15.70 4.75
N GLY A 265 0.30 16.94 4.34
CA GLY A 265 -0.30 18.12 4.95
C GLY A 265 0.14 18.36 6.40
N ARG A 266 -0.59 19.24 7.09
CA ARG A 266 -0.34 19.52 8.50
C ARG A 266 -0.70 18.33 9.37
N ARG A 267 0.19 17.95 10.28
CA ARG A 267 -0.01 16.88 11.26
C ARG A 267 -0.87 17.41 12.41
N THR A 268 -2.11 16.99 12.49
CA THR A 268 -3.07 17.43 13.50
C THR A 268 -3.65 16.25 14.27
N ALA A 269 -4.23 16.53 15.45
CA ALA A 269 -4.93 15.51 16.22
C ALA A 269 -6.15 14.95 15.44
N ALA A 270 -6.86 15.80 14.69
CA ALA A 270 -7.95 15.37 13.82
C ALA A 270 -7.52 14.37 12.74
N LYS A 271 -6.27 14.45 12.29
CA LYS A 271 -5.66 13.44 11.40
C LYS A 271 -5.07 12.24 12.18
N GLY A 272 -5.36 12.11 13.48
CA GLY A 272 -4.91 11.02 14.34
C GLY A 272 -3.44 11.07 14.75
N TYR A 273 -2.75 12.22 14.58
CA TYR A 273 -1.42 12.39 15.15
C TYR A 273 -1.52 12.69 16.64
N VAL A 274 -0.62 12.11 17.42
CA VAL A 274 -0.58 12.24 18.89
C VAL A 274 0.57 13.15 19.33
N PRO A 275 0.47 13.76 20.54
CA PRO A 275 1.59 14.49 21.12
C PRO A 275 2.80 13.59 21.37
N ALA A 276 3.98 14.04 20.95
CA ALA A 276 5.25 13.37 21.19
C ALA A 276 6.39 14.41 21.17
N PRO A 277 7.61 14.04 21.58
CA PRO A 277 8.74 14.97 21.63
C PRO A 277 9.05 15.59 20.26
N VAL A 278 9.16 16.91 20.22
CA VAL A 278 9.61 17.74 19.10
C VAL A 278 10.74 18.66 19.54
N ILE A 279 11.62 19.03 18.62
CA ILE A 279 12.64 20.06 18.85
C ILE A 279 12.07 21.40 18.36
N SER A 280 11.95 22.37 19.26
CA SER A 280 11.48 23.72 18.97
C SER A 280 12.40 24.73 19.65
N GLY A 281 12.97 25.66 18.87
CA GLY A 281 13.92 26.63 19.40
C GLY A 281 15.17 26.02 20.06
N GLY A 282 15.61 24.84 19.60
CA GLY A 282 16.75 24.12 20.18
C GLY A 282 16.44 23.36 21.48
N GLN A 283 15.19 23.34 21.92
CA GLN A 283 14.74 22.61 23.11
C GLN A 283 13.75 21.49 22.77
N MET A 284 13.75 20.45 23.59
CA MET A 284 12.79 19.35 23.47
C MET A 284 11.46 19.74 24.15
N THR A 285 10.39 19.75 23.40
CA THR A 285 9.03 20.02 23.89
C THR A 285 8.05 18.96 23.41
N MET A 286 6.81 18.96 23.90
CA MET A 286 5.75 18.07 23.44
C MET A 286 4.92 18.76 22.36
N GLY A 287 4.69 18.09 21.23
CA GLY A 287 3.88 18.63 20.14
C GLY A 287 3.20 17.54 19.34
N VAL A 288 2.02 17.83 18.78
CA VAL A 288 1.28 16.90 17.93
C VAL A 288 2.09 16.56 16.68
N GLY A 289 2.25 15.28 16.39
CA GLY A 289 3.08 14.79 15.30
C GLY A 289 4.57 14.72 15.63
N GLY A 290 4.98 14.78 16.90
CA GLY A 290 6.38 14.65 17.30
C GLY A 290 6.97 13.30 16.88
N GLY A 291 8.30 13.29 16.65
CA GLY A 291 9.08 12.11 16.28
C GLY A 291 9.10 11.73 14.80
N ILE A 292 8.34 12.40 13.94
CA ILE A 292 8.24 12.11 12.50
C ILE A 292 9.54 12.40 11.72
N SER A 293 10.46 13.17 12.29
CA SER A 293 11.79 13.39 11.66
C SER A 293 12.57 12.08 11.45
N GLN A 294 12.22 11.03 12.18
CA GLN A 294 12.79 9.71 11.88
C GLN A 294 12.33 9.18 10.53
N PHE A 295 11.06 9.34 10.18
CA PHE A 295 10.58 9.03 8.85
C PHE A 295 11.26 9.92 7.80
N ALA A 296 11.34 11.22 8.05
CA ALA A 296 12.02 12.16 7.17
C ALA A 296 13.49 11.77 6.92
N THR A 297 14.22 11.38 7.96
CA THR A 297 15.58 10.86 7.83
C THR A 297 15.61 9.58 6.99
N THR A 298 14.65 8.69 7.17
CA THR A 298 14.61 7.42 6.42
C THR A 298 14.36 7.66 4.94
N ILE A 299 13.34 8.45 4.57
CA ILE A 299 13.05 8.77 3.17
C ILE A 299 14.17 9.61 2.52
N TYR A 300 14.74 10.55 3.25
CA TYR A 300 15.87 11.33 2.74
C TYR A 300 17.07 10.44 2.37
N ASN A 301 17.39 9.45 3.19
CA ASN A 301 18.44 8.49 2.86
C ASN A 301 18.12 7.64 1.64
N THR A 302 16.85 7.28 1.40
CA THR A 302 16.48 6.57 0.15
C THR A 302 16.65 7.46 -1.08
N ILE A 303 16.32 8.75 -0.98
CA ILE A 303 16.54 9.76 -2.02
C ILE A 303 18.05 9.95 -2.28
N PHE A 304 18.82 10.16 -1.21
CA PHE A 304 20.27 10.38 -1.27
C PHE A 304 20.99 9.23 -1.98
N TRP A 305 20.77 8.01 -1.52
CA TRP A 305 21.43 6.81 -2.06
C TRP A 305 20.81 6.31 -3.36
N GLY A 306 19.55 6.69 -3.63
CA GLY A 306 18.83 6.40 -4.87
C GLY A 306 19.30 7.25 -6.06
N ALA A 307 20.12 8.27 -5.81
CA ALA A 307 20.61 9.22 -6.84
C ALA A 307 19.54 10.13 -7.42
N TYR A 308 18.48 10.44 -6.68
CA TYR A 308 17.47 11.42 -7.12
C TYR A 308 17.91 12.86 -6.82
N GLU A 309 17.40 13.81 -7.58
CA GLU A 309 17.70 15.24 -7.39
C GLU A 309 17.10 15.72 -6.06
N ASP A 310 17.98 16.13 -5.13
CA ASP A 310 17.61 16.70 -3.84
C ASP A 310 17.36 18.20 -4.00
N ILE A 311 16.10 18.63 -3.84
CA ILE A 311 15.70 20.03 -3.96
C ILE A 311 15.71 20.71 -2.61
N ALA A 312 15.22 20.04 -1.57
CA ALA A 312 15.18 20.62 -0.22
C ALA A 312 15.16 19.55 0.86
N HIS A 313 16.04 19.69 1.81
CA HIS A 313 16.03 19.00 3.10
C HIS A 313 16.68 19.91 4.15
N ARG A 314 16.54 19.54 5.42
CA ARG A 314 17.24 20.20 6.53
C ARG A 314 17.54 19.21 7.63
N ALA A 315 18.80 19.13 8.05
CA ALA A 315 19.21 18.34 9.22
C ALA A 315 18.78 19.01 10.54
N HIS A 316 18.90 18.31 11.66
CA HIS A 316 18.60 18.85 12.98
C HIS A 316 19.69 19.82 13.43
N SER A 317 19.30 20.87 14.17
CA SER A 317 20.25 21.82 14.74
C SER A 317 21.08 21.23 15.89
N ILE A 318 20.64 20.12 16.47
CA ILE A 318 21.35 19.37 17.51
C ILE A 318 21.65 17.96 16.99
N TYR A 319 22.81 17.44 17.34
CA TYR A 319 23.18 16.08 16.98
C TYR A 319 22.31 15.05 17.73
N ILE A 320 21.78 14.09 17.01
CA ILE A 320 20.97 13.00 17.53
C ILE A 320 21.60 11.68 17.06
N ASP A 321 22.19 10.94 17.98
CA ASP A 321 22.99 9.72 17.70
C ASP A 321 22.22 8.58 17.00
N ARG A 322 20.89 8.61 17.06
CA ARG A 322 20.04 7.65 16.34
C ARG A 322 19.89 7.95 14.85
N TYR A 323 20.49 9.03 14.34
CA TYR A 323 20.48 9.42 12.95
C TYR A 323 21.90 9.44 12.35
N PRO A 324 22.03 9.14 11.05
CA PRO A 324 23.33 9.22 10.40
C PRO A 324 23.81 10.69 10.33
N VAL A 325 25.03 10.93 10.79
CA VAL A 325 25.62 12.28 10.80
C VAL A 325 25.55 12.92 9.42
N GLY A 326 25.04 14.14 9.35
CA GLY A 326 25.02 14.98 8.15
C GLY A 326 24.01 14.57 7.06
N ILE A 327 23.54 13.32 7.06
CA ILE A 327 22.54 12.82 6.11
C ILE A 327 21.24 12.45 6.83
N GLU A 328 20.87 13.23 7.80
CA GLU A 328 19.59 13.20 8.49
C GLU A 328 18.68 14.32 7.99
N ALA A 329 17.39 14.22 8.30
CA ALA A 329 16.43 15.24 7.92
C ALA A 329 15.35 15.47 8.97
N THR A 330 14.93 16.74 9.09
CA THR A 330 13.81 17.16 9.92
C THR A 330 12.55 17.36 9.06
N LEU A 331 11.39 17.24 9.70
CA LEU A 331 10.11 17.53 9.09
C LEU A 331 9.27 18.42 10.03
N GLY A 332 8.91 19.59 9.53
CA GLY A 332 7.99 20.54 10.16
C GLY A 332 6.85 20.89 9.22
N TYR A 333 6.01 21.86 9.58
CA TYR A 333 4.97 22.37 8.68
C TYR A 333 4.81 23.90 8.86
N PRO A 334 4.85 24.68 7.80
CA PRO A 334 5.13 24.28 6.38
C PRO A 334 6.61 23.97 6.12
N SER A 335 7.51 24.21 7.05
CA SER A 335 8.95 23.98 6.95
C SER A 335 9.51 23.55 8.31
N PRO A 336 10.61 22.77 8.36
CA PRO A 336 11.37 22.18 7.22
C PRO A 336 10.60 21.07 6.50
N ASN A 337 11.04 20.76 5.28
CA ASN A 337 10.39 19.82 4.35
C ASN A 337 11.42 18.88 3.72
N ILE A 338 10.93 17.83 3.04
CA ILE A 338 11.70 16.98 2.13
C ILE A 338 11.10 17.15 0.75
N VAL A 339 11.91 17.58 -0.20
CA VAL A 339 11.51 17.80 -1.58
C VAL A 339 12.57 17.21 -2.52
N PHE A 340 12.15 16.34 -3.42
CA PHE A 340 13.04 15.80 -4.46
C PHE A 340 12.34 15.79 -5.82
N ARG A 341 13.11 15.75 -6.89
CA ARG A 341 12.60 15.52 -8.23
C ARG A 341 12.87 14.09 -8.65
N ASN A 342 11.89 13.47 -9.28
CA ASN A 342 12.14 12.29 -10.08
C ASN A 342 12.77 12.73 -11.41
N ASP A 343 14.08 12.83 -11.43
CA ASP A 343 14.88 13.21 -12.59
C ASP A 343 15.23 12.00 -13.48
N THR A 344 14.51 10.89 -13.31
CA THR A 344 14.60 9.70 -14.16
C THR A 344 13.48 9.67 -15.19
N TRP A 345 13.61 8.79 -16.17
CA TRP A 345 12.63 8.61 -17.25
C TRP A 345 11.49 7.63 -16.92
N THR A 346 11.51 7.00 -15.75
CA THR A 346 10.46 6.09 -15.27
C THR A 346 9.76 6.63 -14.03
N PRO A 347 8.50 6.27 -13.78
CA PRO A 347 7.86 6.55 -12.51
C PRO A 347 8.66 5.97 -11.34
N VAL A 348 8.62 6.65 -10.19
CA VAL A 348 9.19 6.20 -8.92
C VAL A 348 8.08 5.97 -7.93
N THR A 349 7.96 4.73 -7.44
CA THR A 349 6.99 4.38 -6.41
C THR A 349 7.67 4.38 -5.04
N ILE A 350 7.10 5.11 -4.10
CA ILE A 350 7.51 5.10 -2.69
C ILE A 350 6.76 3.97 -1.99
N ARG A 351 7.50 3.03 -1.40
CA ARG A 351 6.94 1.98 -0.56
C ARG A 351 7.44 2.13 0.86
N THR A 352 6.57 1.83 1.80
CA THR A 352 6.90 1.92 3.22
C THR A 352 6.50 0.66 3.95
N SER A 353 7.33 0.25 4.89
CA SER A 353 7.01 -0.82 5.83
C SER A 353 7.54 -0.49 7.21
N TYR A 354 6.91 -1.00 8.26
CA TYR A 354 7.31 -0.72 9.62
C TYR A 354 7.06 -1.91 10.55
N THR A 355 7.81 -1.90 11.63
CA THR A 355 7.61 -2.79 12.77
C THR A 355 7.37 -1.94 14.03
N SER A 356 7.26 -2.57 15.19
CA SER A 356 7.25 -1.85 16.48
C SER A 356 8.55 -1.11 16.78
N THR A 357 9.64 -1.40 16.08
CA THR A 357 11.00 -0.87 16.36
C THR A 357 11.75 -0.34 15.14
N SER A 358 11.10 -0.27 13.97
CA SER A 358 11.75 0.21 12.74
C SER A 358 10.78 0.84 11.78
N ILE A 359 11.31 1.70 10.91
CA ILE A 359 10.66 2.19 9.71
C ILE A 359 11.60 1.96 8.52
N THR A 360 11.05 1.45 7.45
CA THR A 360 11.73 1.23 6.16
C THR A 360 11.01 2.01 5.08
N VAL A 361 11.79 2.67 4.23
CA VAL A 361 11.30 3.29 3.00
C VAL A 361 12.07 2.69 1.83
N GLU A 362 11.36 2.46 0.74
CA GLU A 362 11.88 1.93 -0.52
C GLU A 362 11.48 2.86 -1.66
N LEU A 363 12.37 3.05 -2.61
CA LEU A 363 12.09 3.69 -3.90
C LEU A 363 12.24 2.63 -4.99
N TRP A 364 11.15 2.42 -5.70
CA TRP A 364 11.06 1.49 -6.83
C TRP A 364 10.99 2.29 -8.12
N GLY A 365 11.89 2.03 -9.05
CA GLY A 365 12.04 2.76 -10.32
C GLY A 365 13.08 2.09 -11.19
N ASN A 366 13.67 2.85 -12.12
CA ASN A 366 14.74 2.34 -12.97
C ASN A 366 16.09 3.02 -12.66
N ASN A 367 17.08 2.20 -12.38
CA ASN A 367 18.47 2.58 -12.24
C ASN A 367 19.36 1.47 -12.84
N ASP A 368 19.03 0.98 -14.02
CA ASP A 368 19.71 -0.08 -14.77
C ASP A 368 20.12 -1.28 -13.92
N GLY A 369 19.26 -1.66 -12.98
CA GLY A 369 19.44 -2.83 -12.12
C GLY A 369 20.32 -2.61 -10.89
N ARG A 370 20.81 -1.40 -10.63
CA ARG A 370 21.52 -1.06 -9.39
C ARG A 370 20.55 -0.99 -8.21
N THR A 371 20.89 -1.65 -7.11
CA THR A 371 20.10 -1.60 -5.88
C THR A 371 21.00 -1.21 -4.71
N VAL A 372 20.57 -0.25 -3.90
CA VAL A 372 21.25 0.18 -2.70
C VAL A 372 20.40 -0.08 -1.48
N VAL A 373 20.91 -0.82 -0.51
CA VAL A 373 20.23 -1.11 0.75
C VAL A 373 21.05 -0.52 1.90
N GLY A 374 20.43 0.35 2.67
CA GLY A 374 21.05 0.99 3.82
C GLY A 374 20.23 0.82 5.09
N ASN A 375 20.90 0.98 6.20
CA ASN A 375 20.26 1.10 7.51
C ASN A 375 21.11 1.93 8.47
N HIS A 376 20.47 2.47 9.48
CA HIS A 376 21.16 3.16 10.56
C HIS A 376 20.64 2.67 11.92
N ARG A 377 21.56 2.28 12.77
CA ARG A 377 21.39 2.09 14.22
C ARG A 377 22.25 3.12 14.95
N PRO A 378 21.97 3.48 16.20
CA PRO A 378 22.82 4.40 16.96
C PRO A 378 24.31 4.08 16.81
N GLY A 379 25.10 5.07 16.34
CA GLY A 379 26.54 4.94 16.12
C GLY A 379 26.99 4.08 14.94
N ARG A 380 26.06 3.49 14.12
CA ARG A 380 26.44 2.64 13.00
C ARG A 380 25.53 2.81 11.77
N THR A 381 26.10 3.34 10.70
CA THR A 381 25.48 3.36 9.37
C THR A 381 26.06 2.23 8.51
N THR A 382 25.19 1.51 7.82
CA THR A 382 25.57 0.49 6.84
C THR A 382 24.88 0.79 5.53
N VAL A 383 25.62 0.80 4.42
CA VAL A 383 25.10 0.91 3.05
C VAL A 383 25.74 -0.16 2.20
N THR A 384 24.93 -0.94 1.53
CA THR A 384 25.37 -2.05 0.68
C THR A 384 24.80 -1.88 -0.71
N VAL A 385 25.65 -1.95 -1.74
CA VAL A 385 25.26 -2.07 -3.13
C VAL A 385 25.13 -3.56 -3.45
N THR A 386 23.91 -4.05 -3.62
CA THR A 386 23.64 -5.47 -3.80
C THR A 386 23.65 -5.90 -5.27
N LYS A 387 23.50 -4.95 -6.21
CA LYS A 387 23.54 -5.20 -7.64
C LYS A 387 24.30 -4.07 -8.34
N ALA A 388 25.30 -4.45 -9.11
CA ALA A 388 25.95 -3.50 -10.01
C ALA A 388 25.04 -3.30 -11.24
N GLY A 389 24.69 -2.06 -11.54
CA GLY A 389 23.98 -1.73 -12.76
C GLY A 389 24.86 -1.88 -14.00
N GLY A 390 24.24 -1.80 -15.17
CA GLY A 390 24.92 -1.67 -16.46
C GLY A 390 25.75 -0.39 -16.58
N SER A 391 26.25 -0.11 -17.77
CA SER A 391 27.07 1.09 -18.06
C SER A 391 26.32 2.41 -17.82
N ASN A 392 25.00 2.37 -17.89
CA ASN A 392 24.12 3.54 -17.72
C ASN A 392 23.57 3.70 -16.29
N ALA A 393 23.90 2.78 -15.37
CA ALA A 393 23.40 2.89 -14.00
C ALA A 393 24.02 4.10 -13.28
N ARG A 394 23.17 4.89 -12.63
CA ARG A 394 23.64 5.95 -11.73
C ARG A 394 24.34 5.32 -10.52
N ARG A 395 25.54 5.81 -10.21
CA ARG A 395 26.34 5.39 -9.06
C ARG A 395 26.45 6.55 -8.08
N VAL A 396 26.23 6.27 -6.81
CA VAL A 396 26.34 7.29 -5.76
C VAL A 396 27.49 6.93 -4.82
N THR A 397 28.35 7.89 -4.55
CA THR A 397 29.24 7.88 -3.40
C THR A 397 28.92 9.06 -2.50
N GLY A 398 28.89 8.80 -1.19
CA GLY A 398 28.66 9.80 -0.17
C GLY A 398 29.78 9.81 0.84
N THR A 399 30.27 10.99 1.20
CA THR A 399 31.21 11.16 2.30
C THR A 399 30.72 12.20 3.29
N VAL A 400 30.97 11.95 4.56
CA VAL A 400 30.70 12.91 5.65
C VAL A 400 31.99 13.10 6.43
N SER A 401 32.40 14.35 6.62
CA SER A 401 33.65 14.67 7.34
C SER A 401 33.46 15.88 8.27
N PRO A 402 33.75 15.75 9.55
CA PRO A 402 34.09 14.50 10.25
C PRO A 402 32.90 13.52 10.33
N THR A 403 33.18 12.25 10.53
CA THR A 403 32.16 11.18 10.64
C THR A 403 31.46 11.17 12.01
N THR A 404 31.94 11.95 12.95
CA THR A 404 31.37 12.13 14.30
C THR A 404 31.28 13.62 14.62
N VAL A 405 30.25 14.01 15.35
CA VAL A 405 30.10 15.38 15.85
C VAL A 405 30.82 15.50 17.18
N PRO A 406 31.71 16.50 17.36
CA PRO A 406 32.38 16.75 18.63
C PRO A 406 31.37 17.04 19.77
N ALA A 407 31.76 16.76 21.00
CA ALA A 407 30.99 17.18 22.16
C ALA A 407 30.93 18.71 22.17
N GLY A 408 29.70 19.26 22.23
CA GLY A 408 29.47 20.72 22.16
C GLY A 408 29.19 21.23 20.73
N GLY A 409 28.94 20.32 19.78
CA GLY A 409 28.56 20.68 18.41
C GLY A 409 29.75 20.74 17.44
N GLY A 410 29.47 21.14 16.21
CA GLY A 410 30.47 21.25 15.16
C GLY A 410 29.89 21.20 13.76
N THR A 411 30.69 21.62 12.79
CA THR A 411 30.29 21.61 11.39
C THR A 411 30.80 20.35 10.69
N VAL A 412 29.91 19.69 9.99
CA VAL A 412 30.22 18.54 9.12
C VAL A 412 30.04 18.95 7.66
N ARG A 413 30.92 18.45 6.83
CA ARG A 413 30.84 18.58 5.36
C ARG A 413 30.32 17.28 4.79
N ILE A 414 29.28 17.38 3.97
CA ILE A 414 28.69 16.27 3.25
C ILE A 414 28.99 16.44 1.76
N THR A 415 29.45 15.39 1.12
CA THR A 415 29.66 15.35 -0.33
C THR A 415 28.93 14.14 -0.90
N ARG A 416 28.13 14.37 -1.94
CA ARG A 416 27.47 13.32 -2.71
C ARG A 416 27.91 13.45 -4.17
N THR A 417 28.51 12.39 -4.70
CA THR A 417 28.88 12.32 -6.11
C THR A 417 28.01 11.29 -6.81
N ILE A 418 27.31 11.71 -7.84
CA ILE A 418 26.48 10.90 -8.70
C ILE A 418 27.18 10.81 -10.05
N THR A 419 27.48 9.60 -10.51
CA THR A 419 28.00 9.30 -11.84
C THR A 419 26.96 8.48 -12.59
N GLY A 420 26.57 8.92 -13.76
CA GLY A 420 25.58 8.27 -14.62
C GLY A 420 25.84 8.53 -16.10
N PRO A 421 24.89 8.16 -16.98
CA PRO A 421 25.04 8.33 -18.43
C PRO A 421 25.23 9.79 -18.85
N ASP A 422 24.67 10.73 -18.09
CA ASP A 422 24.73 12.18 -18.37
C ASP A 422 25.99 12.83 -17.79
N GLY A 423 26.92 12.06 -17.22
CA GLY A 423 28.15 12.51 -16.62
C GLY A 423 28.25 12.36 -15.13
N THR A 424 29.08 13.18 -14.50
CA THR A 424 29.30 13.17 -13.05
C THR A 424 28.94 14.51 -12.45
N THR A 425 28.07 14.50 -11.46
CA THR A 425 27.73 15.67 -10.64
C THR A 425 28.22 15.47 -9.22
N THR A 426 28.60 16.55 -8.56
CA THR A 426 29.01 16.52 -7.15
C THR A 426 28.35 17.65 -6.39
N ASP A 427 27.52 17.26 -5.43
CA ASP A 427 26.88 18.15 -4.49
C ASP A 427 27.72 18.21 -3.21
N THR A 428 27.89 19.41 -2.67
CA THR A 428 28.57 19.61 -1.39
C THR A 428 27.79 20.60 -0.55
N TRP A 429 27.50 20.23 0.69
CA TRP A 429 26.88 21.12 1.66
C TRP A 429 27.51 20.93 3.06
N TRP A 430 27.22 21.87 3.93
CA TRP A 430 27.72 21.87 5.30
C TRP A 430 26.55 21.94 6.25
N HIS A 431 26.65 21.21 7.33
CA HIS A 431 25.68 21.28 8.39
C HIS A 431 26.38 21.52 9.72
N THR A 432 25.84 22.44 10.55
CA THR A 432 26.36 22.78 11.87
C THR A 432 25.39 22.30 12.92
N TYR A 433 25.91 21.49 13.84
CA TYR A 433 25.25 21.09 15.07
C TYR A 433 25.67 22.04 16.20
N ASN A 434 24.70 22.44 17.04
CA ASN A 434 24.91 23.30 18.21
C ASN A 434 25.18 22.48 19.45
#